data_7824c4e7d7ef63accf9c4d0d28ce3030
#
_entry.id   7824c4e7d7ef63accf9c4d0d28ce3030
#
_cell.length_a   1.000
_cell.length_b   1.000
_cell.length_c   1.000
_cell.angle_alpha   90.00
_cell.angle_beta   90.00
_cell.angle_gamma   90.00
#
_symmetry.space_group_name_H-M   'P 1'
#
loop_
_entity.id
_entity.type
_entity.pdbx_description
1 polymer ?
#
loop_
_entity_poly.entity_id
_entity_poly.type
_entity_poly.pdbx_seq_one_letter_code
_entity_poly.pdbx_strand_id
1 'polypeptide(L)'
;VIKAANEFHDKTSFPNQLWQTDFTYLKVIGWGWYYLSSILDDYSRYIITWKLCTTMKAADVTETLDLALNVSGCDQATVLHKPRLLSDNGSSYVAAELADYLDAKGMDHVRGAPHHPQTQGKIERWHQTMKNRVLLENYYLPGDLERQIGAFVDHYNNTRYHESLQNLTPADVYYGQGSKILKMRKEIKKR
;
A
#
# COMPACT_ATOMS: atom_id res chain seq x y z
N VAL A 1 -8.14 -10.63 -16.22
CA VAL A 1 -6.82 -10.18 -15.75
C VAL A 1 -6.24 -9.21 -16.77
N ILE A 2 -6.06 -7.97 -16.39
CA ILE A 2 -5.48 -6.91 -17.22
C ILE A 2 -3.95 -7.05 -17.16
N LYS A 3 -3.29 -6.97 -18.33
CA LYS A 3 -1.81 -7.06 -18.36
C LYS A 3 -1.18 -5.77 -17.85
N ALA A 4 -0.26 -5.87 -16.93
CA ALA A 4 0.43 -4.74 -16.29
C ALA A 4 1.18 -3.78 -17.23
N ALA A 5 1.49 -4.21 -18.47
CA ALA A 5 2.09 -3.35 -19.50
C ALA A 5 1.27 -2.09 -19.79
N ASN A 6 -0.06 -2.14 -19.61
CA ASN A 6 -0.93 -0.98 -19.83
C ASN A 6 -0.88 0.01 -18.68
N GLU A 7 -0.57 -0.43 -17.45
CA GLU A 7 -0.49 0.44 -16.26
C GLU A 7 0.71 1.40 -16.28
N PHE A 8 1.75 1.11 -17.06
CA PHE A 8 2.85 2.05 -17.29
C PHE A 8 2.45 3.24 -18.16
N HIS A 9 1.49 3.03 -19.06
CA HIS A 9 0.95 4.08 -19.92
C HIS A 9 -0.15 4.88 -19.21
N ASP A 10 -0.96 4.21 -18.39
CA ASP A 10 -2.08 4.81 -17.66
C ASP A 10 -1.68 5.14 -16.22
N LYS A 11 -0.91 6.22 -16.05
CA LYS A 11 -0.53 6.71 -14.73
C LYS A 11 -1.77 7.10 -13.94
N THR A 12 -1.79 6.70 -12.67
CA THR A 12 -2.82 7.17 -11.73
C THR A 12 -2.83 8.69 -11.62
N SER A 13 -4.00 9.28 -11.56
CA SER A 13 -4.23 10.73 -11.55
C SER A 13 -4.91 11.23 -10.28
N PHE A 14 -5.49 10.33 -9.49
CA PHE A 14 -6.11 10.63 -8.19
C PHE A 14 -6.04 9.40 -7.24
N PRO A 15 -6.23 9.61 -5.93
CA PRO A 15 -6.22 8.51 -4.96
C PRO A 15 -7.30 7.47 -5.24
N ASN A 16 -7.04 6.24 -4.79
CA ASN A 16 -7.95 5.09 -4.89
C ASN A 16 -8.30 4.64 -6.32
N GLN A 17 -7.48 4.97 -7.32
CA GLN A 17 -7.59 4.37 -8.65
C GLN A 17 -6.93 2.99 -8.73
N LEU A 18 -5.77 2.86 -8.11
CA LEU A 18 -4.95 1.65 -8.12
C LEU A 18 -4.30 1.48 -6.75
N TRP A 19 -4.46 0.32 -6.18
CA TRP A 19 -3.79 -0.09 -4.96
C TRP A 19 -2.73 -1.13 -5.26
N GLN A 20 -1.54 -0.94 -4.73
CA GLN A 20 -0.50 -1.96 -4.74
C GLN A 20 -0.57 -2.78 -3.47
N THR A 21 -0.46 -4.10 -3.59
CA THR A 21 -0.38 -5.03 -2.47
C THR A 21 0.81 -5.95 -2.61
N ASP A 22 1.44 -6.24 -1.50
CA ASP A 22 2.55 -7.20 -1.42
C ASP A 22 2.75 -7.64 0.03
N PHE A 23 3.38 -8.80 0.19
CA PHE A 23 3.85 -9.30 1.48
C PHE A 23 5.33 -9.01 1.67
N THR A 24 5.69 -8.65 2.89
CA THR A 24 7.09 -8.71 3.32
C THR A 24 7.19 -9.45 4.64
N TYR A 25 8.33 -10.10 4.89
CA TYR A 25 8.52 -10.93 6.08
C TYR A 25 9.43 -10.24 7.09
N LEU A 26 9.13 -10.46 8.37
CA LEU A 26 9.80 -9.92 9.54
C LEU A 26 9.97 -11.03 10.58
N LYS A 27 11.10 -11.04 11.27
CA LYS A 27 11.39 -12.06 12.27
C LYS A 27 11.16 -11.53 13.68
N VAL A 28 10.48 -12.33 14.51
CA VAL A 28 10.36 -12.09 15.95
C VAL A 28 11.13 -13.23 16.66
N ILE A 29 12.09 -12.85 17.51
CA ILE A 29 12.97 -13.80 18.18
C ILE A 29 12.15 -14.66 19.14
N GLY A 30 12.29 -15.99 19.03
CA GLY A 30 11.52 -16.95 19.80
C GLY A 30 10.13 -17.29 19.25
N TRP A 31 9.62 -16.51 18.27
CA TRP A 31 8.30 -16.71 17.67
C TRP A 31 8.35 -17.14 16.20
N GLY A 32 9.44 -16.81 15.49
CA GLY A 32 9.62 -17.15 14.09
C GLY A 32 9.31 -16.00 13.14
N TRP A 33 8.80 -16.35 11.93
CA TRP A 33 8.52 -15.40 10.87
C TRP A 33 7.07 -14.92 10.91
N TYR A 34 6.91 -13.62 10.72
CA TYR A 34 5.65 -12.93 10.51
C TYR A 34 5.66 -12.28 9.13
N TYR A 35 4.48 -12.07 8.58
CA TYR A 35 4.28 -11.56 7.24
C TYR A 35 3.45 -10.30 7.30
N LEU A 36 4.01 -9.20 6.81
CA LEU A 36 3.31 -7.92 6.74
C LEU A 36 2.61 -7.83 5.39
N SER A 37 1.29 -7.91 5.38
CA SER A 37 0.45 -7.56 4.26
C SER A 37 0.22 -6.04 4.27
N SER A 38 0.40 -5.38 3.14
CA SER A 38 0.27 -3.92 3.03
C SER A 38 -0.56 -3.54 1.81
N ILE A 39 -1.36 -2.48 1.93
CA ILE A 39 -2.08 -1.84 0.83
C ILE A 39 -1.61 -0.39 0.71
N LEU A 40 -1.00 -0.08 -0.43
CA LEU A 40 -0.46 1.23 -0.78
C LEU A 40 -1.27 1.84 -1.92
N ASP A 41 -1.72 3.08 -1.75
CA ASP A 41 -2.30 3.86 -2.85
C ASP A 41 -1.22 4.28 -3.86
N ASP A 42 -1.38 3.89 -5.11
CA ASP A 42 -0.37 4.12 -6.15
C ASP A 42 -0.13 5.60 -6.43
N TYR A 43 -1.17 6.42 -6.39
CA TYR A 43 -1.06 7.85 -6.68
C TYR A 43 -0.34 8.62 -5.59
N SER A 44 -0.80 8.50 -4.36
CA SER A 44 -0.32 9.26 -3.20
C SER A 44 0.84 8.61 -2.46
N ARG A 45 1.07 7.29 -2.66
CA ARG A 45 1.96 6.44 -1.85
C ARG A 45 1.50 6.26 -0.40
N TYR A 46 0.30 6.68 -0.08
CA TYR A 46 -0.29 6.53 1.23
C TYR A 46 -0.50 5.04 1.55
N ILE A 47 -0.04 4.62 2.72
CA ILE A 47 -0.35 3.27 3.22
C ILE A 47 -1.74 3.32 3.82
N ILE A 48 -2.69 2.73 3.09
CA ILE A 48 -4.11 2.75 3.48
C ILE A 48 -4.32 1.88 4.71
N THR A 49 -3.75 0.67 4.66
CA THR A 49 -3.76 -0.26 5.78
C THR A 49 -2.63 -1.28 5.66
N TRP A 50 -2.43 -1.98 6.75
CA TRP A 50 -1.49 -3.08 6.85
C TRP A 50 -1.96 -4.07 7.92
N LYS A 51 -1.48 -5.30 7.83
CA LYS A 51 -1.76 -6.35 8.80
C LYS A 51 -0.54 -7.23 8.99
N LEU A 52 -0.19 -7.50 10.25
CA LEU A 52 0.85 -8.48 10.59
C LEU A 52 0.22 -9.86 10.70
N CYS A 53 0.61 -10.75 9.80
CA CYS A 53 0.02 -12.08 9.66
C CYS A 53 1.02 -13.16 10.06
N THR A 54 0.53 -14.33 10.45
CA THR A 54 1.34 -15.54 10.70
C THR A 54 1.50 -16.42 9.46
N THR A 55 0.72 -16.14 8.41
CA THR A 55 0.76 -16.82 7.11
C THR A 55 0.74 -15.81 5.96
N MET A 56 0.91 -16.30 4.73
CA MET A 56 0.73 -15.53 3.48
C MET A 56 -0.35 -16.20 2.62
N LYS A 57 -1.52 -16.44 3.17
CA LYS A 57 -2.64 -17.06 2.43
C LYS A 57 -3.49 -16.01 1.75
N ALA A 58 -4.32 -16.43 0.79
CA ALA A 58 -5.30 -15.57 0.15
C ALA A 58 -6.25 -14.91 1.17
N ALA A 59 -6.62 -15.64 2.23
CA ALA A 59 -7.41 -15.11 3.35
C ALA A 59 -6.74 -13.90 4.03
N ASP A 60 -5.42 -13.92 4.23
CA ASP A 60 -4.71 -12.77 4.81
C ASP A 60 -4.77 -11.54 3.89
N VAL A 61 -4.76 -11.75 2.57
CA VAL A 61 -4.92 -10.68 1.57
C VAL A 61 -6.33 -10.12 1.60
N THR A 62 -7.36 -10.98 1.59
CA THR A 62 -8.76 -10.54 1.58
C THR A 62 -9.13 -9.79 2.86
N GLU A 63 -8.66 -10.23 4.03
CA GLU A 63 -8.84 -9.51 5.29
C GLU A 63 -8.16 -8.13 5.27
N THR A 64 -6.96 -8.04 4.70
CA THR A 64 -6.28 -6.74 4.56
C THR A 64 -7.02 -5.82 3.59
N LEU A 65 -7.60 -6.38 2.52
CA LEU A 65 -8.44 -5.62 1.57
C LEU A 65 -9.75 -5.14 2.20
N ASP A 66 -10.42 -5.95 3.03
CA ASP A 66 -11.62 -5.51 3.74
C ASP A 66 -11.30 -4.33 4.68
N LEU A 67 -10.19 -4.38 5.40
CA LEU A 67 -9.73 -3.25 6.19
C LEU A 67 -9.48 -2.01 5.33
N ALA A 68 -8.82 -2.18 4.16
CA ALA A 68 -8.52 -1.07 3.25
C ALA A 68 -9.80 -0.44 2.68
N LEU A 69 -10.76 -1.25 2.25
CA LEU A 69 -12.04 -0.80 1.73
C LEU A 69 -12.82 0.01 2.78
N ASN A 70 -12.85 -0.49 4.02
CA ASN A 70 -13.52 0.18 5.14
C ASN A 70 -12.86 1.53 5.46
N VAL A 71 -11.55 1.54 5.70
CA VAL A 71 -10.80 2.77 6.08
C VAL A 71 -10.83 3.84 4.99
N SER A 72 -10.78 3.44 3.72
CA SER A 72 -10.85 4.37 2.58
C SER A 72 -12.27 4.82 2.25
N GLY A 73 -13.30 4.15 2.78
CA GLY A 73 -14.70 4.36 2.41
C GLY A 73 -15.05 3.83 1.01
N CYS A 74 -14.14 3.09 0.36
CA CYS A 74 -14.39 2.53 -0.97
C CYS A 74 -15.38 1.35 -0.97
N ASP A 75 -15.79 0.84 0.17
CA ASP A 75 -16.85 -0.17 0.34
C ASP A 75 -18.26 0.41 0.24
N GLN A 76 -18.42 1.74 0.39
CA GLN A 76 -19.72 2.38 0.37
C GLN A 76 -20.42 2.21 -0.98
N ALA A 77 -21.74 2.00 -0.93
CA ALA A 77 -22.57 1.78 -2.13
C ALA A 77 -22.58 2.97 -3.11
N THR A 78 -22.26 4.18 -2.64
CA THR A 78 -22.18 5.39 -3.44
C THR A 78 -20.89 5.50 -4.27
N VAL A 79 -19.89 4.68 -3.99
CA VAL A 79 -18.61 4.68 -4.71
C VAL A 79 -18.74 3.83 -5.97
N LEU A 80 -18.86 4.50 -7.12
CA LEU A 80 -19.06 3.85 -8.43
C LEU A 80 -17.78 3.17 -8.95
N HIS A 81 -16.60 3.72 -8.62
CA HIS A 81 -15.33 3.20 -9.08
C HIS A 81 -14.58 2.57 -7.91
N LYS A 82 -14.44 1.25 -7.93
CA LYS A 82 -13.60 0.53 -6.98
C LYS A 82 -12.13 0.62 -7.41
N PRO A 83 -11.18 0.63 -6.46
CA PRO A 83 -9.77 0.57 -6.79
C PRO A 83 -9.42 -0.71 -7.54
N ARG A 84 -8.54 -0.63 -8.52
CA ARG A 84 -7.92 -1.82 -9.10
C ARG A 84 -6.83 -2.31 -8.16
N LEU A 85 -6.65 -3.61 -8.06
CA LEU A 85 -5.60 -4.20 -7.23
C LEU A 85 -4.42 -4.61 -8.11
N LEU A 86 -3.22 -4.12 -7.81
CA LEU A 86 -1.97 -4.54 -8.43
C LEU A 86 -1.18 -5.42 -7.46
N SER A 87 -0.89 -6.64 -7.87
CA SER A 87 -0.06 -7.59 -7.13
C SER A 87 1.01 -8.23 -8.02
N ASP A 88 1.93 -8.95 -7.40
CA ASP A 88 2.79 -9.90 -8.10
C ASP A 88 2.02 -11.18 -8.49
N ASN A 89 2.76 -12.21 -8.91
CA ASN A 89 2.23 -13.53 -9.24
C ASN A 89 2.46 -14.56 -8.12
N GLY A 90 2.62 -14.11 -6.88
CA GLY A 90 2.74 -14.99 -5.72
C GLY A 90 1.51 -15.88 -5.55
N SER A 91 1.69 -17.03 -4.90
CA SER A 91 0.64 -18.05 -4.76
C SER A 91 -0.65 -17.52 -4.13
N SER A 92 -0.55 -16.59 -3.19
CA SER A 92 -1.69 -15.94 -2.54
C SER A 92 -2.52 -15.08 -3.51
N TYR A 93 -1.83 -14.46 -4.51
CA TYR A 93 -2.44 -13.56 -5.46
C TYR A 93 -2.98 -14.24 -6.72
N VAL A 94 -2.58 -15.49 -6.97
CA VAL A 94 -3.12 -16.30 -8.09
C VAL A 94 -4.21 -17.27 -7.63
N ALA A 95 -4.51 -17.34 -6.35
CA ALA A 95 -5.52 -18.22 -5.77
C ALA A 95 -6.94 -17.85 -6.27
N ALA A 96 -7.75 -18.86 -6.53
CA ALA A 96 -9.14 -18.68 -6.96
C ALA A 96 -9.96 -17.92 -5.90
N GLU A 97 -9.71 -18.18 -4.62
CA GLU A 97 -10.35 -17.50 -3.48
C GLU A 97 -10.21 -15.97 -3.55
N LEU A 98 -9.03 -15.45 -3.92
CA LEU A 98 -8.84 -14.02 -4.11
C LEU A 98 -9.56 -13.50 -5.35
N ALA A 99 -9.57 -14.26 -6.44
CA ALA A 99 -10.29 -13.88 -7.66
C ALA A 99 -11.80 -13.75 -7.40
N ASP A 100 -12.39 -14.74 -6.74
CA ASP A 100 -13.81 -14.75 -6.36
C ASP A 100 -14.16 -13.58 -5.43
N TYR A 101 -13.26 -13.28 -4.48
CA TYR A 101 -13.41 -12.13 -3.57
C TYR A 101 -13.42 -10.80 -4.35
N LEU A 102 -12.44 -10.60 -5.25
CA LEU A 102 -12.34 -9.35 -6.02
C LEU A 102 -13.54 -9.16 -6.94
N ASP A 103 -14.00 -10.23 -7.59
CA ASP A 103 -15.22 -10.20 -8.41
C ASP A 103 -16.45 -9.82 -7.57
N ALA A 104 -16.61 -10.40 -6.38
CA ALA A 104 -17.68 -10.06 -5.47
C ALA A 104 -17.65 -8.60 -4.99
N LYS A 105 -16.47 -8.00 -4.86
CA LYS A 105 -16.28 -6.58 -4.50
C LYS A 105 -16.31 -5.63 -5.70
N GLY A 106 -16.39 -6.14 -6.93
CA GLY A 106 -16.32 -5.35 -8.16
C GLY A 106 -14.97 -4.68 -8.39
N MET A 107 -13.89 -5.33 -7.96
CA MET A 107 -12.51 -4.85 -8.10
C MET A 107 -11.78 -5.58 -9.22
N ASP A 108 -11.16 -4.84 -10.12
CA ASP A 108 -10.27 -5.42 -11.13
C ASP A 108 -8.94 -5.84 -10.54
N HIS A 109 -8.41 -6.96 -10.99
CA HIS A 109 -7.09 -7.45 -10.61
C HIS A 109 -6.08 -7.27 -11.75
N VAL A 110 -5.05 -6.49 -11.48
CA VAL A 110 -3.89 -6.30 -12.35
C VAL A 110 -2.72 -7.10 -11.77
N ARG A 111 -2.14 -7.98 -12.56
CA ARG A 111 -0.95 -8.73 -12.14
C ARG A 111 0.27 -8.30 -12.93
N GLY A 112 1.41 -8.15 -12.24
CA GLY A 112 2.69 -7.84 -12.85
C GLY A 112 3.02 -8.85 -13.97
N ALA A 113 3.56 -8.38 -15.09
CA ALA A 113 4.06 -9.29 -16.11
C ALA A 113 5.24 -10.09 -15.52
N PRO A 114 5.34 -11.40 -15.81
CA PRO A 114 6.49 -12.19 -15.40
C PRO A 114 7.80 -11.50 -15.83
N HIS A 115 8.77 -11.40 -14.93
CA HIS A 115 10.07 -10.77 -15.17
C HIS A 115 10.07 -9.25 -15.40
N HIS A 116 9.00 -8.52 -15.06
CA HIS A 116 8.98 -7.05 -15.05
C HIS A 116 8.80 -6.49 -13.62
N PRO A 117 9.87 -6.41 -12.80
CA PRO A 117 9.79 -5.97 -11.40
C PRO A 117 9.41 -4.49 -11.24
N GLN A 118 9.45 -3.71 -12.31
CA GLN A 118 9.20 -2.26 -12.25
C GLN A 118 7.74 -1.88 -11.91
N THR A 119 6.80 -2.81 -12.06
CA THR A 119 5.37 -2.55 -11.86
C THR A 119 4.99 -2.29 -10.39
N GLN A 120 5.72 -2.87 -9.44
CA GLN A 120 5.47 -2.74 -7.99
C GLN A 120 6.54 -1.92 -7.24
N GLY A 121 7.39 -1.20 -7.94
CA GLY A 121 8.51 -0.48 -7.36
C GLY A 121 8.16 0.52 -6.25
N LYS A 122 6.89 0.95 -6.11
CA LYS A 122 6.46 1.83 -5.02
C LYS A 122 6.28 1.06 -3.72
N ILE A 123 5.60 -0.09 -3.74
CA ILE A 123 5.41 -0.92 -2.54
C ILE A 123 6.71 -1.61 -2.12
N GLU A 124 7.55 -2.03 -3.07
CA GLU A 124 8.88 -2.57 -2.77
C GLU A 124 9.75 -1.53 -2.05
N ARG A 125 9.75 -0.28 -2.52
CA ARG A 125 10.47 0.82 -1.88
C ARG A 125 9.91 1.16 -0.50
N TRP A 126 8.60 1.07 -0.32
CA TRP A 126 7.97 1.17 0.98
C TRP A 126 8.48 0.09 1.92
N HIS A 127 8.44 -1.17 1.52
CA HIS A 127 8.94 -2.29 2.32
C HIS A 127 10.42 -2.13 2.68
N GLN A 128 11.26 -1.75 1.71
CA GLN A 128 12.68 -1.49 1.98
C GLN A 128 12.87 -0.35 2.99
N THR A 129 12.12 0.74 2.83
CA THR A 129 12.21 1.89 3.74
C THR A 129 11.77 1.52 5.16
N MET A 130 10.69 0.75 5.28
CA MET A 130 10.17 0.26 6.55
C MET A 130 11.18 -0.68 7.21
N LYS A 131 11.69 -1.66 6.49
CA LYS A 131 12.69 -2.60 7.00
C LYS A 131 13.96 -1.91 7.49
N ASN A 132 14.48 -0.94 6.76
CA ASN A 132 15.67 -0.19 7.13
C ASN A 132 15.52 0.56 8.47
N ARG A 133 14.29 0.84 8.90
CA ARG A 133 14.01 1.51 10.17
C ARG A 133 13.59 0.52 11.26
N VAL A 134 12.64 -0.33 10.97
CA VAL A 134 12.05 -1.26 11.94
C VAL A 134 13.05 -2.33 12.36
N LEU A 135 13.86 -2.85 11.43
CA LEU A 135 14.86 -3.90 11.72
C LEU A 135 16.16 -3.38 12.35
N LEU A 136 16.25 -2.11 12.72
CA LEU A 136 17.34 -1.61 13.57
C LEU A 136 17.26 -2.18 14.99
N GLU A 137 16.10 -2.67 15.38
CA GLU A 137 15.85 -3.28 16.69
C GLU A 137 15.47 -4.75 16.53
N ASN A 138 15.72 -5.52 17.59
CA ASN A 138 15.27 -6.89 17.71
C ASN A 138 13.93 -6.94 18.46
N TYR A 139 13.02 -7.76 17.98
CA TYR A 139 11.70 -7.92 18.59
C TYR A 139 11.58 -9.31 19.22
N TYR A 140 11.11 -9.35 20.45
CA TYR A 140 10.87 -10.57 21.25
C TYR A 140 9.39 -10.85 21.43
N LEU A 141 8.52 -9.87 21.18
CA LEU A 141 7.07 -10.02 21.21
C LEU A 141 6.46 -9.49 19.90
N PRO A 142 5.52 -10.21 19.31
CA PRO A 142 4.84 -9.76 18.08
C PRO A 142 4.18 -8.38 18.23
N GLY A 143 3.57 -8.10 19.40
CA GLY A 143 2.93 -6.82 19.69
C GLY A 143 3.91 -5.63 19.72
N ASP A 144 5.19 -5.84 20.04
CA ASP A 144 6.20 -4.78 19.99
C ASP A 144 6.55 -4.45 18.55
N LEU A 145 6.71 -5.48 17.71
CA LEU A 145 6.91 -5.30 16.27
C LEU A 145 5.71 -4.57 15.64
N GLU A 146 4.49 -4.96 15.98
CA GLU A 146 3.26 -4.36 15.48
C GLU A 146 3.17 -2.87 15.85
N ARG A 147 3.48 -2.50 17.10
CA ARG A 147 3.53 -1.09 17.53
C ARG A 147 4.56 -0.28 16.75
N GLN A 148 5.74 -0.84 16.49
CA GLN A 148 6.80 -0.15 15.73
C GLN A 148 6.42 0.03 14.26
N ILE A 149 5.78 -0.97 13.65
CA ILE A 149 5.24 -0.83 12.30
C ILE A 149 4.16 0.27 12.27
N GLY A 150 3.24 0.28 13.22
CA GLY A 150 2.20 1.30 13.31
C GLY A 150 2.76 2.71 13.46
N ALA A 151 3.72 2.91 14.35
CA ALA A 151 4.41 4.20 14.52
C ALA A 151 5.16 4.63 13.25
N PHE A 152 5.77 3.65 12.55
CA PHE A 152 6.45 3.93 11.30
C PHE A 152 5.49 4.31 10.18
N VAL A 153 4.34 3.61 10.04
CA VAL A 153 3.29 3.94 9.05
C VAL A 153 2.75 5.34 9.30
N ASP A 154 2.47 5.69 10.56
CA ASP A 154 2.00 7.04 10.91
C ASP A 154 3.02 8.10 10.49
N HIS A 155 4.29 7.92 10.85
CA HIS A 155 5.38 8.82 10.43
C HIS A 155 5.52 8.88 8.89
N TYR A 156 5.47 7.75 8.21
CA TYR A 156 5.59 7.67 6.75
C TYR A 156 4.47 8.42 6.05
N ASN A 157 3.24 8.23 6.50
CA ASN A 157 2.07 8.85 5.90
C ASN A 157 1.97 10.36 6.19
N ASN A 158 2.25 10.77 7.42
CA ASN A 158 1.89 12.10 7.91
C ASN A 158 3.08 13.06 8.07
N THR A 159 4.31 12.56 8.13
CA THR A 159 5.48 13.39 8.45
C THR A 159 6.57 13.34 7.39
N ARG A 160 6.75 12.20 6.75
CA ARG A 160 7.81 12.01 5.76
C ARG A 160 7.49 12.70 4.43
N TYR A 161 8.34 13.65 4.04
CA TYR A 161 8.26 14.26 2.71
C TYR A 161 8.84 13.35 1.63
N HIS A 162 8.22 13.35 0.45
CA HIS A 162 8.63 12.59 -0.72
C HIS A 162 8.97 13.53 -1.87
N GLU A 163 10.19 13.44 -2.38
CA GLU A 163 10.65 14.26 -3.50
C GLU A 163 9.75 14.09 -4.74
N SER A 164 9.38 12.85 -5.07
CA SER A 164 8.49 12.52 -6.18
C SER A 164 7.05 13.02 -6.01
N LEU A 165 6.66 13.45 -4.81
CA LEU A 165 5.41 14.13 -4.49
C LEU A 165 5.64 15.65 -4.30
N GLN A 166 6.68 16.21 -4.88
CA GLN A 166 7.04 17.63 -4.73
C GLN A 166 7.29 18.03 -3.25
N ASN A 167 7.90 17.12 -2.49
CA ASN A 167 8.12 17.28 -1.05
C ASN A 167 6.81 17.46 -0.25
N LEU A 168 5.74 16.79 -0.66
CA LEU A 168 4.53 16.61 0.14
C LEU A 168 4.61 15.28 0.89
N THR A 169 3.80 15.14 1.95
CA THR A 169 3.59 13.85 2.60
C THR A 169 2.58 13.01 1.80
N PRO A 170 2.59 11.68 1.93
CA PRO A 170 1.55 10.84 1.34
C PRO A 170 0.13 11.29 1.74
N ALA A 171 -0.07 11.66 3.00
CA ALA A 171 -1.36 12.16 3.51
C ALA A 171 -1.80 13.47 2.85
N ASP A 172 -0.87 14.43 2.63
CA ASP A 172 -1.18 15.68 1.94
C ASP A 172 -1.77 15.41 0.54
N VAL A 173 -1.23 14.41 -0.15
CA VAL A 173 -1.67 14.04 -1.50
C VAL A 173 -2.96 13.23 -1.45
N TYR A 174 -3.04 12.23 -0.55
CA TYR A 174 -4.20 11.35 -0.41
C TYR A 174 -5.47 12.11 -0.06
N TYR A 175 -5.37 13.08 0.87
CA TYR A 175 -6.50 13.91 1.31
C TYR A 175 -6.68 15.19 0.48
N GLY A 176 -5.99 15.32 -0.67
CA GLY A 176 -6.18 16.42 -1.62
C GLY A 176 -5.68 17.79 -1.15
N GLN A 177 -4.82 17.85 -0.11
CA GLN A 177 -4.29 19.12 0.41
C GLN A 177 -3.07 19.62 -0.38
N GLY A 178 -2.51 18.80 -1.25
CA GLY A 178 -1.23 19.06 -1.92
C GLY A 178 -1.21 20.37 -2.71
N SER A 179 -2.23 20.66 -3.51
CA SER A 179 -2.29 21.88 -4.32
C SER A 179 -2.34 23.16 -3.47
N LYS A 180 -3.07 23.14 -2.35
CA LYS A 180 -3.14 24.26 -1.38
C LYS A 180 -1.79 24.53 -0.74
N ILE A 181 -1.10 23.46 -0.28
CA ILE A 181 0.22 23.56 0.34
C ILE A 181 1.25 24.11 -0.66
N LEU A 182 1.27 23.61 -1.89
CA LEU A 182 2.19 24.08 -2.93
C LEU A 182 1.94 25.54 -3.31
N LYS A 183 0.68 25.97 -3.36
CA LYS A 183 0.34 27.38 -3.58
C LYS A 183 0.88 28.27 -2.46
N MET A 184 0.66 27.91 -1.19
CA MET A 184 1.19 28.65 -0.04
C MET A 184 2.72 28.75 -0.07
N ARG A 185 3.41 27.65 -0.39
CA ARG A 185 4.89 27.63 -0.51
C ARG A 185 5.38 28.59 -1.60
N LYS A 186 4.66 28.69 -2.74
CA LYS A 186 4.99 29.65 -3.81
C LYS A 186 4.80 31.11 -3.37
N GLU A 187 3.77 31.40 -2.60
CA GLU A 187 3.51 32.75 -2.07
C GLU A 187 4.59 33.18 -1.05
N ILE A 188 5.00 32.27 -0.16
CA ILE A 188 6.09 32.54 0.80
C ILE A 188 7.43 32.81 0.08
N LYS A 189 7.73 32.09 -0.98
CA LYS A 189 8.97 32.32 -1.76
C LYS A 189 9.02 33.63 -2.54
N LYS A 190 7.88 34.30 -2.73
CA LYS A 190 7.81 35.59 -3.43
C LYS A 190 7.99 36.78 -2.50
N ARG A 191 7.94 36.55 -1.19
CA ARG A 191 8.22 37.54 -0.15
C ARG A 191 9.71 37.56 0.19
#